data_5e4f46bfe757fa9886e052b28d323fb3
#
_entry.id   5e4f46bfe757fa9886e052b28d323fb3
#
_cell.length_a   1.000
_cell.length_b   1.000
_cell.length_c   1.000
_cell.angle_alpha   90.00
_cell.angle_beta   90.00
_cell.angle_gamma   90.00
#
_symmetry.space_group_name_H-M   'P 1'
#
loop_
_entity.id
_entity.type
_entity.pdbx_description
1 polymer ?
#
loop_
_entity_poly.entity_id
_entity_poly.type
_entity_poly.pdbx_seq_one_letter_code
_entity_poly.pdbx_strand_id
1 'polypeptide(L)'
;MCLWMGERGIEEIGMRIREMQVNHEKQPLGCTCGYPVFSWITEGCKGKRQKQARMRIFLDSEGKREVYDSDWQQDIKSTAFCPNVQLSPRTRYFWLVQVRTERGEKITSPVSWFETGKEQETWYGTWLTPEKTQNQESAQKGAGKHFFVPEDLVSARLYLCTRGNPKIFINKKKVSNGYRVLANKEEEIPSYMIYNVTSFLKKGKENVLQFWDGEVLGELHMEGSTGRETVLATEETWESVVSDAACTEKKGEQEPEDRQDRALKFSKFPEALHQYASALLPWKKYLLSGDEIQLAEQYGTMQKWVEDIHTVDKALCGTADQGLVSAAVYYESVLCTAKAAKILEIREDAAYYKKLAKEVKQAFSEAYLEKEEGPYTQSLTARILILYWNLAPEKMQKQLLEQVKEELECSEMKIQSEEPDWIYGILEIWRYSVVCGLKPTATGSGFKRVVLAPKPERSMKGASYTYESASGTYRTSWKWTEDGIVFHAMIPFDAKARFVFPFVGKQIKVNGKLCKEAEMPEKLVLHAGTYEIEMKLK
;
A
#
# COMPACT_ATOMS: atom_id res chain seq x y z
N MET A 1 27.33 12.86 2.82
CA MET A 1 27.39 13.68 4.07
C MET A 1 26.18 13.28 4.92
N CYS A 2 26.33 12.22 5.74
CA CYS A 2 25.25 11.73 6.60
C CYS A 2 25.21 12.59 7.85
N LEU A 3 24.21 13.46 7.94
CA LEU A 3 23.88 14.18 9.17
C LEU A 3 23.40 13.18 10.23
N TRP A 4 24.24 12.99 11.21
CA TRP A 4 23.91 12.34 12.47
C TRP A 4 22.93 13.26 13.21
N MET A 5 21.63 12.99 13.14
CA MET A 5 20.68 13.64 14.03
C MET A 5 20.78 12.94 15.38
N GLY A 6 21.26 13.72 16.36
CA GLY A 6 21.47 13.32 17.73
C GLY A 6 20.23 12.72 18.39
N GLU A 7 20.50 11.95 19.42
CA GLU A 7 19.56 11.44 20.40
C GLU A 7 18.62 12.55 20.90
N ARG A 8 17.47 12.70 20.23
CA ARG A 8 16.33 13.27 20.92
C ARG A 8 15.81 12.17 21.83
N GLY A 9 15.83 12.43 23.13
CA GLY A 9 15.33 11.53 24.15
C GLY A 9 14.02 10.90 23.71
N ILE A 10 13.91 9.58 23.90
CA ILE A 10 12.65 8.85 23.72
C ILE A 10 11.70 9.45 24.79
N GLU A 11 10.88 10.43 24.41
CA GLU A 11 9.74 10.77 25.23
C GLU A 11 8.99 9.48 25.50
N GLU A 12 8.73 9.15 26.77
CA GLU A 12 7.88 8.04 27.15
C GLU A 12 6.47 8.31 26.59
N ILE A 13 6.25 7.86 25.37
CA ILE A 13 4.94 7.92 24.72
C ILE A 13 4.05 6.96 25.52
N GLY A 14 3.06 7.50 26.22
CA GLY A 14 2.05 6.69 26.89
C GLY A 14 1.36 5.73 25.92
N MET A 15 0.82 4.63 26.42
CA MET A 15 0.10 3.64 25.61
C MET A 15 -1.02 4.30 24.80
N ARG A 16 -0.99 4.15 23.46
CA ARG A 16 -1.99 4.72 22.54
C ARG A 16 -2.24 3.83 21.34
N ILE A 17 -3.41 4.03 20.72
CA ILE A 17 -3.79 3.42 19.45
C ILE A 17 -3.85 4.52 18.40
N ARG A 18 -3.19 4.32 17.27
CA ARG A 18 -3.13 5.24 16.13
C ARG A 18 -3.30 4.51 14.79
N GLU A 19 -3.29 5.27 13.69
CA GLU A 19 -3.41 4.76 12.33
C GLU A 19 -4.62 3.82 12.17
N MET A 20 -5.78 4.26 12.72
CA MET A 20 -7.04 3.55 12.58
C MET A 20 -7.56 3.68 11.16
N GLN A 21 -7.64 2.54 10.45
CA GLN A 21 -8.01 2.51 9.04
C GLN A 21 -9.10 1.46 8.79
N VAL A 22 -9.88 1.69 7.75
CA VAL A 22 -10.81 0.73 7.15
C VAL A 22 -10.46 0.62 5.67
N ASN A 23 -10.29 -0.61 5.17
CA ASN A 23 -9.81 -0.88 3.80
C ASN A 23 -8.52 -0.11 3.46
N HIS A 24 -7.60 -0.03 4.44
CA HIS A 24 -6.28 0.64 4.37
C HIS A 24 -6.33 2.17 4.26
N GLU A 25 -7.49 2.79 4.52
CA GLU A 25 -7.68 4.23 4.45
C GLU A 25 -8.25 4.81 5.75
N LYS A 26 -7.92 6.08 6.03
CA LYS A 26 -8.45 6.79 7.19
C LYS A 26 -9.80 7.40 6.84
N GLN A 27 -10.83 7.02 7.61
CA GLN A 27 -12.18 7.56 7.45
C GLN A 27 -12.68 7.49 5.99
N PRO A 28 -12.62 6.31 5.34
CA PRO A 28 -12.96 6.18 3.94
C PRO A 28 -14.45 6.37 3.66
N LEU A 29 -14.75 6.73 2.42
CA LEU A 29 -16.08 6.70 1.82
C LEU A 29 -16.18 5.48 0.90
N GLY A 30 -17.34 4.83 0.84
CA GLY A 30 -17.59 3.76 -0.12
C GLY A 30 -16.99 2.41 0.25
N CYS A 31 -16.84 2.12 1.54
CA CYS A 31 -16.50 0.78 1.98
C CYS A 31 -17.58 -0.23 1.57
N THR A 32 -17.18 -1.47 1.30
CA THR A 32 -18.11 -2.58 1.08
C THR A 32 -18.94 -2.87 2.33
N CYS A 33 -20.19 -3.28 2.14
CA CYS A 33 -21.08 -3.65 3.22
C CYS A 33 -20.76 -5.02 3.83
N GLY A 34 -20.14 -5.93 3.06
CA GLY A 34 -19.93 -7.30 3.49
C GLY A 34 -18.61 -7.55 4.21
N TYR A 35 -17.52 -6.93 3.76
CA TYR A 35 -16.17 -7.32 4.17
C TYR A 35 -15.26 -6.12 4.48
N PRO A 36 -15.64 -5.19 5.36
CA PRO A 36 -14.75 -4.09 5.73
C PRO A 36 -13.55 -4.62 6.53
N VAL A 37 -12.33 -4.28 6.10
CA VAL A 37 -11.10 -4.71 6.75
C VAL A 37 -10.54 -3.59 7.61
N PHE A 38 -10.42 -3.85 8.91
CA PHE A 38 -9.96 -2.88 9.90
C PHE A 38 -8.50 -3.08 10.28
N SER A 39 -7.78 -1.98 10.46
CA SER A 39 -6.41 -2.01 10.96
C SER A 39 -6.11 -0.86 11.91
N TRP A 40 -5.14 -1.08 12.80
CA TRP A 40 -4.66 -0.08 13.76
C TRP A 40 -3.27 -0.41 14.28
N ILE A 41 -2.57 0.59 14.81
CA ILE A 41 -1.27 0.44 15.45
C ILE A 41 -1.40 0.74 16.93
N THR A 42 -0.93 -0.16 17.78
CA THR A 42 -0.81 0.05 19.23
C THR A 42 0.65 0.29 19.58
N GLU A 43 0.95 1.32 20.35
CA GLU A 43 2.31 1.67 20.75
C GLU A 43 2.37 2.22 22.19
N GLY A 44 3.59 2.39 22.74
CA GLY A 44 3.79 2.90 24.10
C GLY A 44 3.45 1.89 25.19
N CYS A 45 3.36 0.59 24.87
CA CYS A 45 3.05 -0.47 25.83
C CYS A 45 4.31 -0.93 26.58
N LYS A 46 4.16 -1.27 27.86
CA LYS A 46 5.16 -2.03 28.63
C LYS A 46 5.12 -3.53 28.26
N GLY A 47 3.96 -4.04 27.89
CA GLY A 47 3.78 -5.37 27.31
C GLY A 47 4.36 -5.45 25.90
N LYS A 48 4.71 -6.66 25.48
CA LYS A 48 5.32 -6.95 24.18
C LYS A 48 4.34 -7.57 23.18
N ARG A 49 3.18 -8.02 23.63
CA ARG A 49 2.19 -8.73 22.81
C ARG A 49 0.77 -8.33 23.17
N GLN A 50 -0.06 -8.31 22.15
CA GLN A 50 -1.51 -8.29 22.31
C GLN A 50 -1.94 -9.65 22.88
N LYS A 51 -2.65 -9.62 24.00
CA LYS A 51 -3.28 -10.80 24.60
C LYS A 51 -4.68 -11.00 24.03
N GLN A 52 -5.43 -9.91 23.93
CA GLN A 52 -6.79 -9.86 23.42
C GLN A 52 -7.08 -8.49 22.82
N ALA A 53 -8.00 -8.45 21.86
CA ALA A 53 -8.62 -7.22 21.40
C ALA A 53 -10.14 -7.37 21.39
N ARG A 54 -10.85 -6.25 21.39
CA ARG A 54 -12.30 -6.15 21.21
C ARG A 54 -12.59 -4.99 20.30
N MET A 55 -13.35 -5.21 19.25
CA MET A 55 -13.77 -4.19 18.31
C MET A 55 -15.27 -4.01 18.36
N ARG A 56 -15.74 -2.75 18.29
CA ARG A 56 -17.15 -2.41 18.32
C ARG A 56 -17.48 -1.43 17.21
N ILE A 57 -18.65 -1.58 16.58
CA ILE A 57 -19.16 -0.71 15.52
C ILE A 57 -20.52 -0.16 15.95
N PHE A 58 -20.78 1.12 15.66
CA PHE A 58 -21.96 1.87 16.08
C PHE A 58 -22.54 2.69 14.93
N LEU A 59 -23.82 3.04 15.03
CA LEU A 59 -24.49 4.00 14.15
C LEU A 59 -24.38 5.46 14.63
N ASP A 60 -23.81 5.71 15.81
CA ASP A 60 -23.63 7.04 16.36
C ASP A 60 -22.27 7.19 17.05
N SER A 61 -21.77 8.41 17.12
CA SER A 61 -20.46 8.72 17.70
C SER A 61 -20.38 8.53 19.22
N GLU A 62 -21.54 8.44 19.90
CA GLU A 62 -21.63 8.27 21.35
C GLU A 62 -21.58 6.79 21.77
N GLY A 63 -21.68 5.86 20.80
CA GLY A 63 -21.63 4.42 21.03
C GLY A 63 -22.91 3.85 21.67
N LYS A 64 -24.06 4.51 21.47
CA LYS A 64 -25.36 4.08 22.02
C LYS A 64 -26.05 3.05 21.15
N ARG A 65 -25.94 3.16 19.81
CA ARG A 65 -26.56 2.25 18.84
C ARG A 65 -25.52 1.30 18.28
N GLU A 66 -25.24 0.24 19.04
CA GLU A 66 -24.27 -0.78 18.66
C GLU A 66 -24.81 -1.68 17.56
N VAL A 67 -23.96 -1.94 16.54
CA VAL A 67 -24.23 -2.82 15.40
C VAL A 67 -23.42 -4.11 15.50
N TYR A 68 -22.22 -4.01 16.05
CA TYR A 68 -21.30 -5.13 16.16
C TYR A 68 -20.40 -5.00 17.39
N ASP A 69 -20.20 -6.12 18.07
CA ASP A 69 -19.23 -6.29 19.14
C ASP A 69 -18.54 -7.65 18.95
N SER A 70 -17.24 -7.64 18.81
CA SER A 70 -16.47 -8.88 18.66
C SER A 70 -16.32 -9.66 19.98
N ASP A 71 -16.69 -9.05 21.11
CA ASP A 71 -16.17 -9.47 22.41
C ASP A 71 -14.64 -9.51 22.49
N TRP A 72 -14.08 -9.94 23.64
CA TRP A 72 -12.64 -10.06 23.82
C TRP A 72 -12.12 -11.35 23.20
N GLN A 73 -11.40 -11.24 22.08
CA GLN A 73 -10.81 -12.35 21.32
C GLN A 73 -9.28 -12.28 21.32
N GLN A 74 -8.63 -13.43 21.15
CA GLN A 74 -7.16 -13.55 21.12
C GLN A 74 -6.60 -13.49 19.69
N ASP A 75 -7.40 -13.80 18.71
CA ASP A 75 -7.06 -13.99 17.31
C ASP A 75 -7.31 -12.76 16.41
N ILE A 76 -7.83 -11.68 16.99
CA ILE A 76 -7.99 -10.40 16.26
C ILE A 76 -6.63 -9.85 15.85
N LYS A 77 -6.37 -9.85 14.54
CA LYS A 77 -5.15 -9.28 13.94
C LYS A 77 -5.30 -7.77 13.78
N SER A 78 -4.40 -6.98 14.38
CA SER A 78 -4.44 -5.52 14.28
C SER A 78 -4.09 -4.97 12.88
N THR A 79 -3.59 -5.78 11.98
CA THR A 79 -3.19 -5.38 10.62
C THR A 79 -4.27 -5.60 9.57
N ALA A 80 -5.17 -6.58 9.79
CA ALA A 80 -6.27 -6.87 8.89
C ALA A 80 -7.32 -7.71 9.66
N PHE A 81 -8.29 -7.05 10.28
CA PHE A 81 -9.41 -7.69 10.94
C PHE A 81 -10.69 -7.44 10.14
N CYS A 82 -11.33 -8.50 9.68
CA CYS A 82 -12.61 -8.45 9.01
C CYS A 82 -13.69 -9.00 9.94
N PRO A 83 -14.58 -8.17 10.49
CA PRO A 83 -15.69 -8.63 11.32
C PRO A 83 -16.75 -9.32 10.45
N ASN A 84 -17.37 -10.37 10.98
CA ASN A 84 -18.55 -10.95 10.35
C ASN A 84 -19.78 -10.07 10.70
N VAL A 85 -20.00 -9.04 9.91
CA VAL A 85 -21.09 -8.08 10.09
C VAL A 85 -21.69 -7.69 8.74
N GLN A 86 -23.01 -7.64 8.64
CA GLN A 86 -23.71 -7.09 7.49
C GLN A 86 -24.06 -5.63 7.76
N LEU A 87 -23.54 -4.75 6.91
CA LEU A 87 -23.74 -3.31 7.00
C LEU A 87 -24.78 -2.85 5.96
N SER A 88 -25.41 -1.70 6.22
CA SER A 88 -26.35 -1.06 5.28
C SER A 88 -25.60 -0.16 4.29
N PRO A 89 -26.06 -0.04 3.03
CA PRO A 89 -25.48 0.88 2.05
C PRO A 89 -25.56 2.34 2.50
N ARG A 90 -24.69 3.19 1.95
CA ARG A 90 -24.63 4.66 2.14
C ARG A 90 -24.78 5.12 3.59
N THR A 91 -24.26 4.31 4.54
CA THR A 91 -24.45 4.54 5.99
C THR A 91 -23.10 4.87 6.63
N ARG A 92 -23.09 5.89 7.49
CA ARG A 92 -21.92 6.20 8.31
C ARG A 92 -21.93 5.35 9.56
N TYR A 93 -20.82 4.68 9.80
CA TYR A 93 -20.55 3.89 10.99
C TYR A 93 -19.40 4.50 11.78
N PHE A 94 -19.47 4.35 13.08
CA PHE A 94 -18.42 4.72 14.03
C PHE A 94 -17.84 3.45 14.64
N TRP A 95 -16.57 3.45 14.95
CA TRP A 95 -15.94 2.27 15.52
C TRP A 95 -14.81 2.63 16.46
N LEU A 96 -14.52 1.71 17.38
CA LEU A 96 -13.39 1.75 18.28
C LEU A 96 -12.82 0.35 18.50
N VAL A 97 -11.58 0.31 18.97
CA VAL A 97 -10.92 -0.94 19.37
C VAL A 97 -10.36 -0.79 20.78
N GLN A 98 -10.45 -1.87 21.52
CA GLN A 98 -9.84 -2.02 22.84
C GLN A 98 -8.80 -3.12 22.78
N VAL A 99 -7.62 -2.88 23.37
CA VAL A 99 -6.51 -3.83 23.37
C VAL A 99 -6.10 -4.11 24.81
N ARG A 100 -5.82 -5.39 25.11
CA ARG A 100 -5.18 -5.86 26.34
C ARG A 100 -3.84 -6.48 26.03
N THR A 101 -2.81 -6.09 26.77
CA THR A 101 -1.48 -6.70 26.67
C THR A 101 -1.40 -7.93 27.56
N GLU A 102 -0.35 -8.75 27.36
CA GLU A 102 -0.06 -9.91 28.24
C GLU A 102 0.31 -9.49 29.67
N ARG A 103 0.63 -8.22 29.89
CA ARG A 103 0.89 -7.64 31.21
C ARG A 103 -0.34 -7.05 31.89
N GLY A 104 -1.51 -7.16 31.25
CA GLY A 104 -2.77 -6.65 31.79
C GLY A 104 -3.07 -5.18 31.52
N GLU A 105 -2.19 -4.47 30.80
CA GLU A 105 -2.49 -3.10 30.38
C GLU A 105 -3.68 -3.12 29.42
N LYS A 106 -4.56 -2.13 29.55
CA LYS A 106 -5.75 -1.97 28.70
C LYS A 106 -5.81 -0.56 28.14
N ILE A 107 -6.10 -0.46 26.83
CA ILE A 107 -6.36 0.82 26.18
C ILE A 107 -7.58 0.74 25.28
N THR A 108 -8.28 1.86 25.14
CA THR A 108 -9.36 2.09 24.18
C THR A 108 -8.91 3.15 23.19
N SER A 109 -9.13 2.92 21.91
CA SER A 109 -8.83 3.91 20.86
C SER A 109 -9.76 5.12 20.94
N PRO A 110 -9.41 6.24 20.30
CA PRO A 110 -10.40 7.22 19.89
C PRO A 110 -11.49 6.56 19.04
N VAL A 111 -12.66 7.20 18.95
CA VAL A 111 -13.71 6.81 18.01
C VAL A 111 -13.29 7.26 16.61
N SER A 112 -13.31 6.36 15.64
CA SER A 112 -13.15 6.65 14.21
C SER A 112 -14.45 6.37 13.47
N TRP A 113 -14.51 6.69 12.18
CA TRP A 113 -15.69 6.44 11.36
C TRP A 113 -15.34 5.99 9.95
N PHE A 114 -16.31 5.44 9.23
CA PHE A 114 -16.26 5.14 7.80
C PHE A 114 -17.68 5.20 7.22
N GLU A 115 -17.79 5.28 5.91
CA GLU A 115 -19.08 5.21 5.22
C GLU A 115 -19.07 4.06 4.20
N THR A 116 -20.18 3.34 4.12
CA THR A 116 -20.38 2.32 3.11
C THR A 116 -20.77 2.93 1.76
N GLY A 117 -20.52 2.20 0.68
CA GLY A 117 -20.89 2.59 -0.69
C GLY A 117 -22.36 2.37 -1.00
N LYS A 118 -22.74 2.61 -2.28
CA LYS A 118 -24.10 2.32 -2.79
C LYS A 118 -24.40 0.84 -2.92
N GLU A 119 -23.36 0.01 -3.04
CA GLU A 119 -23.51 -1.42 -3.35
C GLU A 119 -24.41 -1.63 -4.59
N GLN A 120 -25.43 -2.48 -4.46
CA GLN A 120 -26.38 -2.79 -5.53
C GLN A 120 -27.58 -1.83 -5.60
N GLU A 121 -27.56 -0.69 -4.88
CA GLU A 121 -28.65 0.28 -4.96
C GLU A 121 -28.80 0.83 -6.38
N THR A 122 -30.05 0.88 -6.85
CA THR A 122 -30.37 1.41 -8.18
C THR A 122 -29.98 2.88 -8.32
N TRP A 123 -29.44 3.25 -9.46
CA TRP A 123 -29.17 4.63 -9.80
C TRP A 123 -30.46 5.33 -10.26
N TYR A 124 -30.76 6.47 -9.66
CA TYR A 124 -31.91 7.30 -10.06
C TYR A 124 -31.62 8.13 -11.31
N GLY A 125 -30.34 8.47 -11.53
CA GLY A 125 -29.92 9.29 -12.64
C GLY A 125 -29.85 8.54 -13.97
N THR A 126 -29.76 9.30 -15.06
CA THR A 126 -29.46 8.82 -16.41
C THR A 126 -28.11 9.39 -16.89
N TRP A 127 -27.50 8.76 -17.91
CA TRP A 127 -26.28 9.27 -18.50
C TRP A 127 -26.52 10.65 -19.11
N LEU A 128 -25.75 11.63 -18.68
CA LEU A 128 -25.74 12.99 -19.16
C LEU A 128 -24.54 13.19 -20.08
N THR A 129 -24.80 13.48 -21.34
CA THR A 129 -23.78 13.76 -22.36
C THR A 129 -23.85 15.25 -22.73
N PRO A 130 -22.84 16.08 -22.42
CA PRO A 130 -22.82 17.47 -22.87
C PRO A 130 -22.85 17.54 -24.39
N GLU A 131 -23.82 18.30 -24.98
CA GLU A 131 -23.99 18.37 -26.41
C GLU A 131 -22.75 18.89 -27.15
N LYS A 132 -22.29 18.14 -28.16
CA LYS A 132 -21.25 18.60 -29.10
C LYS A 132 -21.90 19.50 -30.16
N THR A 133 -21.73 20.82 -30.12
CA THR A 133 -22.14 21.70 -31.23
C THR A 133 -21.14 21.61 -32.39
N GLN A 134 -21.64 21.46 -33.60
CA GLN A 134 -20.87 21.28 -34.83
C GLN A 134 -20.10 22.52 -35.31
N ASN A 135 -20.26 23.69 -34.68
CA ASN A 135 -19.81 24.96 -35.31
C ASN A 135 -18.94 25.92 -34.49
N GLN A 136 -18.37 25.50 -33.30
CA GLN A 136 -17.41 26.37 -32.60
C GLN A 136 -16.28 25.54 -31.96
N GLU A 137 -15.12 25.59 -32.61
CA GLU A 137 -13.92 24.83 -32.20
C GLU A 137 -13.26 25.27 -30.86
N SER A 138 -13.74 26.31 -30.18
CA SER A 138 -13.03 26.89 -29.02
C SER A 138 -13.82 27.02 -27.70
N ALA A 139 -15.11 26.69 -27.64
CA ALA A 139 -15.87 26.79 -26.39
C ALA A 139 -16.06 25.42 -25.74
N GLN A 140 -15.47 25.22 -24.55
CA GLN A 140 -15.76 24.07 -23.72
C GLN A 140 -17.23 24.10 -23.30
N LYS A 141 -17.94 22.99 -23.49
CA LYS A 141 -19.33 22.86 -23.12
C LYS A 141 -19.46 21.97 -21.92
N GLY A 142 -20.33 22.37 -21.03
CA GLY A 142 -20.70 21.63 -19.84
C GLY A 142 -22.22 21.46 -19.76
N ALA A 143 -22.65 20.66 -18.81
CA ALA A 143 -24.03 20.58 -18.39
C ALA A 143 -24.15 21.04 -16.94
N GLY A 144 -25.22 21.75 -16.61
CA GLY A 144 -25.43 22.29 -15.28
C GLY A 144 -26.88 22.23 -14.82
N LYS A 145 -27.07 22.21 -13.51
CA LYS A 145 -28.39 22.25 -12.87
C LYS A 145 -28.36 23.19 -11.68
N HIS A 146 -29.34 24.09 -11.64
CA HIS A 146 -29.68 24.87 -10.46
C HIS A 146 -30.56 24.04 -9.53
N PHE A 147 -30.28 24.06 -8.23
CA PHE A 147 -31.05 23.32 -7.25
C PHE A 147 -31.02 24.01 -5.87
N PHE A 148 -32.05 23.80 -5.08
CA PHE A 148 -32.16 24.35 -3.73
C PHE A 148 -31.60 23.36 -2.70
N VAL A 149 -30.79 23.86 -1.78
CA VAL A 149 -30.21 23.07 -0.69
C VAL A 149 -31.01 23.32 0.59
N PRO A 150 -31.50 22.28 1.31
CA PRO A 150 -32.20 22.45 2.58
C PRO A 150 -31.39 23.24 3.60
N GLU A 151 -32.07 24.04 4.44
CA GLU A 151 -31.40 24.84 5.49
C GLU A 151 -30.78 23.96 6.58
N ASP A 152 -31.43 22.85 6.88
CA ASP A 152 -31.04 21.85 7.88
C ASP A 152 -30.03 20.79 7.37
N LEU A 153 -29.39 21.02 6.22
CA LEU A 153 -28.38 20.10 5.64
C LEU A 153 -27.32 19.72 6.67
N VAL A 154 -27.09 18.42 6.86
CA VAL A 154 -26.04 17.85 7.70
C VAL A 154 -24.91 17.28 6.84
N SER A 155 -25.26 16.50 5.84
CA SER A 155 -24.28 15.86 4.95
C SER A 155 -24.73 15.85 3.50
N ALA A 156 -23.74 15.89 2.58
CA ALA A 156 -24.00 15.72 1.14
C ALA A 156 -22.91 14.88 0.50
N ARG A 157 -23.32 13.92 -0.32
CA ARG A 157 -22.45 13.01 -1.09
C ARG A 157 -22.85 13.02 -2.55
N LEU A 158 -21.86 13.25 -3.42
CA LEU A 158 -22.02 13.12 -4.85
C LEU A 158 -21.43 11.78 -5.28
N TYR A 159 -22.28 10.89 -5.78
CA TYR A 159 -21.91 9.61 -6.39
C TYR A 159 -21.86 9.80 -7.90
N LEU A 160 -20.81 9.32 -8.57
CA LEU A 160 -20.57 9.65 -9.96
C LEU A 160 -19.91 8.51 -10.73
N CYS A 161 -20.62 7.90 -11.69
CA CYS A 161 -20.03 7.11 -12.76
C CYS A 161 -19.60 8.05 -13.89
N THR A 162 -18.44 7.81 -14.49
CA THR A 162 -17.89 8.70 -15.54
C THR A 162 -17.40 7.92 -16.74
N ARG A 163 -17.53 8.54 -17.93
CA ARG A 163 -16.84 8.16 -19.16
C ARG A 163 -16.01 9.36 -19.60
N GLY A 164 -14.74 9.14 -19.84
CA GLY A 164 -13.79 10.24 -20.03
C GLY A 164 -13.28 10.79 -18.68
N ASN A 165 -12.90 12.07 -18.66
CA ASN A 165 -12.34 12.73 -17.48
C ASN A 165 -13.12 14.03 -17.15
N PRO A 166 -14.36 13.94 -16.66
CA PRO A 166 -15.18 15.11 -16.40
C PRO A 166 -14.61 15.94 -15.26
N LYS A 167 -14.70 17.26 -15.42
CA LYS A 167 -14.43 18.23 -14.37
C LYS A 167 -15.73 18.60 -13.68
N ILE A 168 -15.73 18.62 -12.37
CA ILE A 168 -16.90 18.84 -11.51
C ILE A 168 -16.78 20.19 -10.82
N PHE A 169 -17.81 21.01 -10.88
CA PHE A 169 -17.87 22.27 -10.17
C PHE A 169 -19.18 22.42 -9.40
N ILE A 170 -19.08 22.93 -8.17
CA ILE A 170 -20.22 23.35 -7.37
C ILE A 170 -20.01 24.82 -6.99
N ASN A 171 -20.96 25.67 -7.34
CA ASN A 171 -20.89 27.11 -7.07
C ASN A 171 -19.57 27.74 -7.57
N LYS A 172 -19.12 27.38 -8.77
CA LYS A 172 -17.85 27.79 -9.42
C LYS A 172 -16.57 27.28 -8.73
N LYS A 173 -16.67 26.41 -7.71
CA LYS A 173 -15.52 25.78 -7.07
C LYS A 173 -15.33 24.36 -7.64
N LYS A 174 -14.11 24.04 -8.07
CA LYS A 174 -13.76 22.69 -8.53
C LYS A 174 -13.88 21.69 -7.37
N VAL A 175 -14.56 20.58 -7.63
CA VAL A 175 -14.63 19.45 -6.69
C VAL A 175 -13.50 18.49 -7.03
N SER A 176 -12.64 18.22 -6.05
CA SER A 176 -11.52 17.29 -6.13
C SER A 176 -11.58 16.29 -4.95
N ASN A 177 -10.66 15.33 -4.92
CA ASN A 177 -10.52 14.36 -3.84
C ASN A 177 -11.75 13.45 -3.67
N GLY A 178 -12.15 12.81 -4.78
CA GLY A 178 -13.16 11.76 -4.76
C GLY A 178 -12.58 10.42 -4.34
N TYR A 179 -13.39 9.64 -3.65
CA TYR A 179 -13.14 8.24 -3.32
C TYR A 179 -13.57 7.35 -4.47
N ARG A 180 -12.69 6.46 -4.93
CA ARG A 180 -12.98 5.53 -6.00
C ARG A 180 -13.49 4.20 -5.46
N VAL A 181 -14.69 3.81 -5.84
CA VAL A 181 -15.22 2.47 -5.66
C VAL A 181 -14.99 1.69 -6.95
N LEU A 182 -14.30 0.55 -6.86
CA LEU A 182 -14.01 -0.29 -8.02
C LEU A 182 -15.25 -1.09 -8.42
N ALA A 183 -15.36 -1.39 -9.70
CA ALA A 183 -16.41 -2.25 -10.21
C ALA A 183 -16.32 -3.66 -9.61
N ASN A 184 -17.43 -4.20 -9.20
CA ASN A 184 -17.57 -5.63 -8.92
C ASN A 184 -18.41 -6.25 -10.04
N LYS A 185 -17.78 -7.04 -10.92
CA LYS A 185 -18.44 -7.63 -12.07
C LYS A 185 -19.39 -8.76 -11.70
N GLU A 186 -19.11 -9.48 -10.62
CA GLU A 186 -19.94 -10.59 -10.13
C GLU A 186 -21.26 -10.07 -9.54
N GLU A 187 -21.23 -8.87 -8.93
CA GLU A 187 -22.39 -8.19 -8.34
C GLU A 187 -22.99 -7.11 -9.26
N GLU A 188 -22.51 -6.99 -10.49
CA GLU A 188 -22.93 -5.96 -11.46
C GLU A 188 -22.78 -4.51 -10.97
N ILE A 189 -21.89 -4.27 -10.01
CA ILE A 189 -21.61 -2.93 -9.48
C ILE A 189 -20.65 -2.19 -10.43
N PRO A 190 -21.06 -1.04 -11.00
CA PRO A 190 -20.16 -0.23 -11.83
C PRO A 190 -19.08 0.45 -10.97
N SER A 191 -17.95 0.79 -11.58
CA SER A 191 -16.97 1.67 -10.93
C SER A 191 -17.51 3.10 -10.82
N TYR A 192 -17.44 3.70 -9.64
CA TYR A 192 -17.90 5.07 -9.42
C TYR A 192 -17.01 5.83 -8.42
N MET A 193 -17.17 7.16 -8.38
CA MET A 193 -16.52 8.05 -7.44
C MET A 193 -17.52 8.56 -6.41
N ILE A 194 -17.07 8.77 -5.16
CA ILE A 194 -17.84 9.40 -4.10
C ILE A 194 -17.11 10.67 -3.67
N TYR A 195 -17.81 11.80 -3.67
CA TYR A 195 -17.28 13.07 -3.21
C TYR A 195 -18.06 13.58 -2.00
N ASN A 196 -17.35 13.97 -0.94
CA ASN A 196 -17.94 14.72 0.14
C ASN A 196 -18.06 16.19 -0.29
N VAL A 197 -19.26 16.60 -0.63
CA VAL A 197 -19.52 17.94 -1.15
C VAL A 197 -20.24 18.86 -0.15
N THR A 198 -20.38 18.43 1.10
CA THR A 198 -21.11 19.18 2.13
C THR A 198 -20.61 20.63 2.27
N SER A 199 -19.30 20.86 2.27
CA SER A 199 -18.69 22.18 2.41
C SER A 199 -18.77 23.07 1.16
N PHE A 200 -19.14 22.51 0.02
CA PHE A 200 -19.33 23.26 -1.24
C PHE A 200 -20.73 23.86 -1.36
N LEU A 201 -21.68 23.37 -0.56
CA LEU A 201 -23.08 23.74 -0.64
C LEU A 201 -23.43 24.88 0.31
N LYS A 202 -24.27 25.81 -0.18
CA LYS A 202 -24.85 26.92 0.58
C LYS A 202 -26.23 26.51 1.07
N LYS A 203 -26.37 26.29 2.37
CA LYS A 203 -27.63 25.90 3.01
C LYS A 203 -28.70 26.98 2.87
N GLY A 204 -29.95 26.57 2.67
CA GLY A 204 -31.11 27.47 2.52
C GLY A 204 -31.05 28.35 1.26
N LYS A 205 -30.22 28.01 0.27
CA LYS A 205 -30.02 28.82 -0.94
C LYS A 205 -30.00 27.95 -2.18
N GLU A 206 -30.14 28.63 -3.31
CA GLU A 206 -29.89 28.05 -4.62
C GLU A 206 -28.39 27.79 -4.81
N ASN A 207 -28.06 26.65 -5.39
CA ASN A 207 -26.71 26.19 -5.71
C ASN A 207 -26.69 25.74 -7.17
N VAL A 208 -25.49 25.60 -7.75
CA VAL A 208 -25.29 25.14 -9.12
C VAL A 208 -24.29 23.99 -9.11
N LEU A 209 -24.65 22.85 -9.71
CA LEU A 209 -23.77 21.73 -10.00
C LEU A 209 -23.50 21.70 -11.50
N GLN A 210 -22.23 21.60 -11.90
CA GLN A 210 -21.81 21.63 -13.31
C GLN A 210 -20.80 20.52 -13.59
N PHE A 211 -20.92 19.91 -14.77
CA PHE A 211 -19.99 18.93 -15.31
C PHE A 211 -19.44 19.40 -16.66
N TRP A 212 -18.12 19.24 -16.85
CA TRP A 212 -17.38 19.59 -18.06
C TRP A 212 -16.55 18.43 -18.54
N ASP A 213 -16.37 18.28 -19.85
CA ASP A 213 -15.42 17.34 -20.46
C ASP A 213 -15.67 15.85 -20.13
N GLY A 214 -16.80 15.30 -20.52
CA GLY A 214 -17.09 13.86 -20.36
C GLY A 214 -18.55 13.54 -20.12
N GLU A 215 -18.88 12.27 -20.11
CA GLU A 215 -20.22 11.78 -19.81
C GLU A 215 -20.30 11.40 -18.34
N VAL A 216 -21.42 11.70 -17.71
CA VAL A 216 -21.63 11.43 -16.28
C VAL A 216 -22.99 10.80 -16.01
N LEU A 217 -23.03 9.85 -15.10
CA LEU A 217 -24.22 9.35 -14.44
C LEU A 217 -24.04 9.66 -12.96
N GLY A 218 -24.85 10.54 -12.38
CA GLY A 218 -24.58 11.05 -11.04
C GLY A 218 -25.81 11.28 -10.19
N GLU A 219 -25.57 11.23 -8.88
CA GLU A 219 -26.57 11.50 -7.85
C GLU A 219 -25.94 12.29 -6.71
N LEU A 220 -26.54 13.41 -6.37
CA LEU A 220 -26.21 14.19 -5.19
C LEU A 220 -27.24 13.89 -4.11
N HIS A 221 -26.82 13.17 -3.09
CA HIS A 221 -27.63 12.85 -1.91
C HIS A 221 -27.36 13.88 -0.81
N MET A 222 -28.40 14.54 -0.34
CA MET A 222 -28.36 15.58 0.70
C MET A 222 -29.20 15.14 1.89
N GLU A 223 -28.59 14.99 3.04
CA GLU A 223 -29.25 14.56 4.28
C GLU A 223 -29.45 15.74 5.24
N GLY A 224 -30.69 15.93 5.67
CA GLY A 224 -31.07 16.92 6.69
C GLY A 224 -30.92 16.40 8.12
N SER A 225 -31.05 17.30 9.11
CA SER A 225 -30.91 16.98 10.54
C SER A 225 -31.97 15.99 11.06
N THR A 226 -33.09 15.86 10.37
CA THR A 226 -34.17 14.91 10.69
C THR A 226 -33.95 13.53 10.07
N GLY A 227 -32.86 13.31 9.32
CA GLY A 227 -32.60 12.12 8.52
C GLY A 227 -33.38 12.10 7.20
N ARG A 228 -34.05 13.20 6.84
CA ARG A 228 -34.70 13.32 5.52
C ARG A 228 -33.64 13.48 4.45
N GLU A 229 -33.72 12.61 3.44
CA GLU A 229 -32.84 12.66 2.27
C GLU A 229 -33.53 13.36 1.10
N THR A 230 -32.77 14.20 0.40
CA THR A 230 -33.14 14.81 -0.89
C THR A 230 -32.09 14.39 -1.92
N VAL A 231 -32.53 13.89 -3.08
CA VAL A 231 -31.66 13.44 -4.14
C VAL A 231 -31.82 14.30 -5.38
N LEU A 232 -30.69 14.79 -5.91
CA LEU A 232 -30.61 15.40 -7.24
C LEU A 232 -29.86 14.43 -8.15
N ALA A 233 -30.53 13.93 -9.18
CA ALA A 233 -29.96 12.99 -10.13
C ALA A 233 -29.68 13.67 -11.49
N THR A 234 -28.73 13.13 -12.25
CA THR A 234 -28.47 13.55 -13.62
C THR A 234 -29.61 13.10 -14.54
N GLU A 235 -30.08 14.01 -15.38
CA GLU A 235 -31.15 13.80 -16.38
C GLU A 235 -30.79 14.48 -17.67
N GLU A 236 -31.34 14.03 -18.79
CA GLU A 236 -31.12 14.64 -20.12
C GLU A 236 -31.57 16.12 -20.19
N THR A 237 -32.43 16.55 -19.27
CA THR A 237 -32.98 17.91 -19.19
C THR A 237 -32.03 18.94 -18.52
N TRP A 238 -30.81 18.58 -18.19
CA TRP A 238 -29.85 19.54 -17.63
C TRP A 238 -29.44 20.57 -18.67
N GLU A 239 -29.32 21.83 -18.23
CA GLU A 239 -29.02 22.96 -19.10
C GLU A 239 -27.61 22.89 -19.66
N SER A 240 -27.46 23.17 -20.96
CA SER A 240 -26.14 23.35 -21.56
C SER A 240 -25.50 24.62 -21.04
N VAL A 241 -24.30 24.53 -20.49
CA VAL A 241 -23.55 25.67 -19.94
C VAL A 241 -22.32 25.94 -20.80
N VAL A 242 -22.13 27.21 -21.19
CA VAL A 242 -20.94 27.65 -21.92
C VAL A 242 -19.94 28.23 -20.92
N SER A 243 -18.65 27.92 -21.07
CA SER A 243 -17.62 28.39 -20.14
C SER A 243 -17.52 29.92 -20.15
N ASP A 244 -17.92 30.55 -19.03
CA ASP A 244 -17.35 31.85 -18.70
C ASP A 244 -15.86 31.68 -18.41
N ALA A 245 -15.00 32.60 -18.88
CA ALA A 245 -13.54 32.57 -18.65
C ALA A 245 -13.09 32.45 -17.17
N ALA A 246 -14.03 32.49 -16.22
CA ALA A 246 -13.80 32.33 -14.79
C ALA A 246 -13.63 30.89 -14.33
N CYS A 247 -13.92 29.89 -15.18
CA CYS A 247 -13.69 28.46 -14.88
C CYS A 247 -12.33 27.94 -15.41
N THR A 248 -11.50 28.83 -16.00
CA THR A 248 -10.14 28.47 -16.41
C THR A 248 -9.24 28.39 -15.21
N GLU A 249 -8.57 27.25 -15.05
CA GLU A 249 -7.54 27.05 -14.03
C GLU A 249 -6.52 28.18 -14.08
N LYS A 250 -6.32 28.90 -12.97
CA LYS A 250 -5.12 29.72 -12.80
C LYS A 250 -3.94 28.75 -12.88
N LYS A 251 -3.17 28.81 -13.96
CA LYS A 251 -1.87 28.13 -14.05
C LYS A 251 -1.02 28.64 -12.90
N GLY A 252 -0.83 27.86 -11.87
CA GLY A 252 0.06 28.23 -10.77
C GLY A 252 -0.17 27.58 -9.41
N GLU A 253 -1.29 26.97 -9.14
CA GLU A 253 -1.43 26.16 -7.92
C GLU A 253 -1.07 24.71 -8.26
N GLN A 254 0.17 24.34 -7.95
CA GLN A 254 0.53 22.94 -7.81
C GLN A 254 -0.38 22.36 -6.73
N GLU A 255 -1.22 21.39 -7.11
CA GLU A 255 -1.99 20.60 -6.14
C GLU A 255 -1.01 20.10 -5.08
N PRO A 256 -1.33 20.23 -3.77
CA PRO A 256 -0.49 19.62 -2.76
C PRO A 256 -0.45 18.12 -3.07
N GLU A 257 0.75 17.62 -3.41
CA GLU A 257 0.99 16.19 -3.62
C GLU A 257 0.42 15.43 -2.43
N ASP A 258 -0.60 14.62 -2.70
CA ASP A 258 -1.31 13.85 -1.70
C ASP A 258 -0.31 12.96 -0.96
N ARG A 259 -0.15 13.21 0.35
CA ARG A 259 0.79 12.47 1.20
C ARG A 259 0.49 10.96 1.31
N GLN A 260 -0.68 10.53 0.83
CA GLN A 260 -1.09 9.12 0.81
C GLN A 260 -0.32 8.29 -0.21
N ASP A 261 0.19 8.90 -1.28
CA ASP A 261 0.94 8.20 -2.34
C ASP A 261 2.43 7.94 -2.01
N ARG A 262 2.90 8.34 -0.83
CA ARG A 262 4.30 8.11 -0.44
C ARG A 262 4.65 6.65 -0.12
N ALA A 263 3.67 5.79 0.16
CA ALA A 263 3.95 4.40 0.48
C ALA A 263 4.29 3.56 -0.76
N LEU A 264 3.79 3.92 -1.95
CA LEU A 264 4.01 3.19 -3.20
C LEU A 264 3.84 4.11 -4.40
N LYS A 265 4.75 5.07 -4.64
CA LYS A 265 4.87 5.70 -5.97
C LYS A 265 5.41 4.67 -6.98
N PHE A 266 4.59 3.67 -7.28
CA PHE A 266 4.75 2.84 -8.46
C PHE A 266 4.26 3.56 -9.75
N SER A 267 3.83 4.82 -9.65
CA SER A 267 3.29 5.61 -10.76
C SER A 267 4.30 5.94 -11.87
N LYS A 268 5.58 5.55 -11.70
CA LYS A 268 6.64 5.76 -12.69
C LYS A 268 7.29 4.47 -13.18
N PHE A 269 6.63 3.32 -13.03
CA PHE A 269 7.03 2.14 -13.78
C PHE A 269 6.85 2.41 -15.28
N PRO A 270 7.80 2.00 -16.14
CA PRO A 270 7.61 2.07 -17.58
C PRO A 270 6.27 1.44 -17.97
N GLU A 271 5.61 1.99 -18.97
CA GLU A 271 4.28 1.53 -19.44
C GLU A 271 4.27 0.01 -19.69
N ALA A 272 5.40 -0.53 -20.17
CA ALA A 272 5.64 -1.98 -20.27
C ALA A 272 5.57 -2.73 -18.93
N LEU A 273 5.85 -2.09 -17.78
CA LEU A 273 5.78 -2.71 -16.46
C LEU A 273 4.42 -2.53 -15.78
N HIS A 274 3.56 -1.61 -16.26
CA HIS A 274 2.19 -1.50 -15.75
C HIS A 274 1.37 -2.77 -15.99
N GLN A 275 1.63 -3.49 -17.08
CA GLN A 275 1.00 -4.77 -17.36
C GLN A 275 1.38 -5.83 -16.30
N TYR A 276 2.61 -5.79 -15.78
CA TYR A 276 3.11 -6.72 -14.76
C TYR A 276 2.58 -6.43 -13.35
N ALA A 277 1.99 -5.25 -13.12
CA ALA A 277 1.42 -4.88 -11.84
C ALA A 277 0.32 -5.85 -11.39
N SER A 278 -0.41 -6.46 -12.33
CA SER A 278 -1.52 -7.37 -12.05
C SER A 278 -1.14 -8.61 -11.23
N ALA A 279 0.09 -9.11 -11.34
CA ALA A 279 0.55 -10.25 -10.53
C ALA A 279 1.40 -9.83 -9.33
N LEU A 280 2.20 -8.76 -9.45
CA LEU A 280 3.12 -8.34 -8.39
C LEU A 280 2.44 -7.53 -7.30
N LEU A 281 1.54 -6.60 -7.66
CA LEU A 281 0.91 -5.69 -6.71
C LEU A 281 0.04 -6.40 -5.66
N PRO A 282 -0.83 -7.37 -6.01
CA PRO A 282 -1.63 -8.07 -5.02
C PRO A 282 -0.77 -8.74 -3.94
N TRP A 283 0.30 -9.42 -4.34
CA TRP A 283 1.24 -10.04 -3.41
C TRP A 283 1.96 -9.00 -2.53
N LYS A 284 2.43 -7.89 -3.12
CA LYS A 284 3.10 -6.82 -2.38
C LYS A 284 2.15 -6.15 -1.39
N LYS A 285 0.91 -5.87 -1.77
CA LYS A 285 -0.13 -5.35 -0.87
C LYS A 285 -0.37 -6.30 0.29
N TYR A 286 -0.52 -7.60 0.02
CA TYR A 286 -0.65 -8.60 1.06
C TYR A 286 0.54 -8.60 2.05
N LEU A 287 1.77 -8.56 1.57
CA LEU A 287 2.94 -8.49 2.46
C LEU A 287 2.93 -7.25 3.35
N LEU A 288 2.45 -6.12 2.84
CA LEU A 288 2.40 -4.85 3.56
C LEU A 288 1.25 -4.78 4.56
N SER A 289 0.06 -5.28 4.20
CA SER A 289 -1.18 -5.15 4.99
C SER A 289 -1.53 -6.40 5.80
N GLY A 290 -1.27 -7.58 5.24
CA GLY A 290 -1.76 -8.85 5.78
C GLY A 290 -3.20 -9.18 5.40
N ASP A 291 -3.77 -8.48 4.42
CA ASP A 291 -5.14 -8.65 3.97
C ASP A 291 -5.26 -9.84 3.03
N GLU A 292 -5.72 -10.97 3.57
CA GLU A 292 -5.92 -12.23 2.85
C GLU A 292 -7.18 -12.14 1.94
N ILE A 293 -8.17 -11.31 2.30
CA ILE A 293 -9.40 -11.14 1.51
C ILE A 293 -9.06 -10.44 0.20
N GLN A 294 -8.36 -9.30 0.29
CA GLN A 294 -7.91 -8.57 -0.90
C GLN A 294 -7.01 -9.43 -1.79
N LEU A 295 -6.16 -10.28 -1.18
CA LEU A 295 -5.32 -11.21 -1.95
C LEU A 295 -6.19 -12.24 -2.69
N ALA A 296 -7.22 -12.81 -2.03
CA ALA A 296 -8.13 -13.79 -2.62
C ALA A 296 -8.92 -13.19 -3.80
N GLU A 297 -9.47 -11.99 -3.63
CA GLU A 297 -10.20 -11.27 -4.68
C GLU A 297 -9.35 -11.04 -5.95
N GLN A 298 -8.05 -10.80 -5.78
CA GLN A 298 -7.14 -10.50 -6.88
C GLN A 298 -6.40 -11.74 -7.42
N TYR A 299 -6.55 -12.89 -6.77
CA TYR A 299 -5.80 -14.10 -7.13
C TYR A 299 -6.09 -14.59 -8.56
N GLY A 300 -7.35 -14.60 -8.98
CA GLY A 300 -7.74 -14.95 -10.35
C GLY A 300 -7.11 -14.04 -11.41
N THR A 301 -6.95 -12.75 -11.10
CA THR A 301 -6.23 -11.81 -11.99
C THR A 301 -4.73 -12.13 -12.08
N MET A 302 -4.11 -12.54 -10.96
CA MET A 302 -2.70 -12.98 -10.94
C MET A 302 -2.50 -14.22 -11.81
N GLN A 303 -3.38 -15.23 -11.68
CA GLN A 303 -3.35 -16.45 -12.47
C GLN A 303 -3.48 -16.16 -13.97
N LYS A 304 -4.55 -15.44 -14.34
CA LYS A 304 -4.82 -15.10 -15.73
C LYS A 304 -3.63 -14.41 -16.38
N TRP A 305 -3.02 -13.44 -15.67
CA TRP A 305 -1.87 -12.73 -16.19
C TRP A 305 -0.66 -13.65 -16.44
N VAL A 306 -0.35 -14.58 -15.51
CA VAL A 306 0.74 -15.53 -15.65
C VAL A 306 0.47 -16.50 -16.82
N GLU A 307 -0.77 -16.96 -16.98
CA GLU A 307 -1.19 -17.88 -18.03
C GLU A 307 -1.19 -17.23 -19.42
N ASP A 308 -1.73 -16.01 -19.53
CA ASP A 308 -1.74 -15.25 -20.79
C ASP A 308 -0.32 -15.07 -21.33
N ILE A 309 0.66 -14.73 -20.49
CA ILE A 309 2.06 -14.61 -20.91
C ILE A 309 2.68 -15.95 -21.21
N HIS A 310 2.38 -16.98 -20.43
CA HIS A 310 2.92 -18.32 -20.69
C HIS A 310 2.50 -18.87 -22.06
N THR A 311 1.29 -18.52 -22.51
CA THR A 311 0.78 -18.94 -23.83
C THR A 311 1.32 -18.10 -25.00
N VAL A 312 1.52 -16.81 -24.79
CA VAL A 312 1.96 -15.87 -25.85
C VAL A 312 3.44 -16.00 -26.13
N ASP A 313 4.26 -16.44 -25.17
CA ASP A 313 5.69 -16.33 -25.37
C ASP A 313 6.58 -17.38 -24.68
N LYS A 314 6.78 -18.49 -25.36
CA LYS A 314 8.10 -19.14 -25.30
C LYS A 314 9.21 -18.26 -25.88
N ALA A 315 8.89 -17.09 -26.41
CA ALA A 315 9.71 -16.13 -27.14
C ALA A 315 9.94 -14.76 -26.45
N LEU A 316 9.50 -14.55 -25.19
CA LEU A 316 9.91 -13.38 -24.38
C LEU A 316 11.43 -13.25 -24.20
N CYS A 317 12.17 -14.19 -24.74
CA CYS A 317 13.61 -14.20 -24.79
C CYS A 317 14.24 -13.43 -25.97
N GLY A 318 13.51 -12.58 -26.67
CA GLY A 318 13.99 -12.07 -27.94
C GLY A 318 14.13 -10.57 -28.07
N THR A 319 14.95 -9.87 -27.36
CA THR A 319 15.87 -8.78 -27.76
C THR A 319 16.41 -8.05 -26.53
N ALA A 320 17.71 -8.01 -26.39
CA ALA A 320 18.56 -7.18 -25.54
C ALA A 320 18.01 -6.85 -24.12
N ASP A 321 18.05 -5.59 -23.65
CA ASP A 321 17.73 -5.20 -22.26
C ASP A 321 16.26 -5.34 -21.89
N GLN A 322 15.33 -5.13 -22.82
CA GLN A 322 13.88 -5.27 -22.55
C GLN A 322 13.49 -6.73 -22.31
N GLY A 323 14.10 -7.68 -22.99
CA GLY A 323 13.85 -9.11 -22.82
C GLY A 323 14.26 -9.62 -21.43
N LEU A 324 15.41 -9.19 -20.91
CA LEU A 324 15.87 -9.57 -19.57
C LEU A 324 14.92 -9.05 -18.47
N VAL A 325 14.53 -7.77 -18.55
CA VAL A 325 13.60 -7.18 -17.60
C VAL A 325 12.26 -7.91 -17.62
N SER A 326 11.71 -8.18 -18.79
CA SER A 326 10.45 -8.91 -18.96
C SER A 326 10.53 -10.33 -18.39
N ALA A 327 11.61 -11.08 -18.70
CA ALA A 327 11.82 -12.43 -18.19
C ALA A 327 11.99 -12.46 -16.67
N ALA A 328 12.72 -11.49 -16.10
CA ALA A 328 12.90 -11.36 -14.65
C ALA A 328 11.58 -11.04 -13.94
N VAL A 329 10.78 -10.14 -14.49
CA VAL A 329 9.44 -9.79 -13.96
C VAL A 329 8.47 -10.95 -14.08
N TYR A 330 8.50 -11.70 -15.19
CA TYR A 330 7.70 -12.92 -15.36
C TYR A 330 8.03 -13.95 -14.28
N TYR A 331 9.32 -14.22 -14.05
CA TYR A 331 9.76 -15.11 -12.96
C TYR A 331 9.20 -14.70 -11.61
N GLU A 332 9.33 -13.43 -11.22
CA GLU A 332 8.82 -12.94 -9.92
C GLU A 332 7.29 -13.01 -9.87
N SER A 333 6.59 -12.76 -10.97
CA SER A 333 5.13 -12.88 -11.05
C SER A 333 4.66 -14.30 -10.79
N VAL A 334 5.28 -15.29 -11.45
CA VAL A 334 5.01 -16.72 -11.21
C VAL A 334 5.29 -17.09 -9.75
N LEU A 335 6.41 -16.60 -9.19
CA LEU A 335 6.78 -16.85 -7.81
C LEU A 335 5.82 -16.20 -6.82
N CYS A 336 5.34 -14.99 -7.09
CA CYS A 336 4.33 -14.30 -6.28
C CYS A 336 2.99 -15.04 -6.31
N THR A 337 2.56 -15.53 -7.49
CA THR A 337 1.34 -16.33 -7.64
C THR A 337 1.44 -17.65 -6.87
N ALA A 338 2.61 -18.35 -6.93
CA ALA A 338 2.85 -19.54 -6.12
C ALA A 338 2.77 -19.28 -4.60
N LYS A 339 3.32 -18.13 -4.16
CA LYS A 339 3.27 -17.73 -2.75
C LYS A 339 1.84 -17.35 -2.32
N ALA A 340 1.09 -16.67 -3.18
CA ALA A 340 -0.32 -16.32 -2.95
C ALA A 340 -1.17 -17.58 -2.83
N ALA A 341 -1.06 -18.52 -3.77
CA ALA A 341 -1.74 -19.81 -3.72
C ALA A 341 -1.47 -20.56 -2.39
N LYS A 342 -0.22 -20.52 -1.92
CA LYS A 342 0.14 -21.14 -0.64
C LYS A 342 -0.53 -20.48 0.57
N ILE A 343 -0.68 -19.15 0.57
CA ILE A 343 -1.36 -18.41 1.65
C ILE A 343 -2.86 -18.68 1.62
N LEU A 344 -3.44 -18.74 0.43
CA LEU A 344 -4.86 -19.04 0.21
C LEU A 344 -5.19 -20.54 0.32
N GLU A 345 -4.19 -21.36 0.69
CA GLU A 345 -4.31 -22.83 0.87
C GLU A 345 -4.72 -23.60 -0.40
N ILE A 346 -4.54 -23.02 -1.60
CA ILE A 346 -4.78 -23.65 -2.89
C ILE A 346 -3.58 -24.52 -3.27
N ARG A 347 -3.56 -25.76 -2.77
CA ARG A 347 -2.38 -26.64 -2.77
C ARG A 347 -1.89 -27.01 -4.18
N GLU A 348 -2.81 -27.29 -5.10
CA GLU A 348 -2.49 -27.69 -6.47
C GLU A 348 -1.80 -26.55 -7.21
N ASP A 349 -2.35 -25.36 -7.18
CA ASP A 349 -1.77 -24.17 -7.79
C ASP A 349 -0.42 -23.81 -7.17
N ALA A 350 -0.30 -23.90 -5.84
CA ALA A 350 0.96 -23.65 -5.16
C ALA A 350 2.08 -24.58 -5.62
N ALA A 351 1.76 -25.86 -5.90
CA ALA A 351 2.70 -26.83 -6.44
C ALA A 351 3.04 -26.55 -7.91
N TYR A 352 2.01 -26.26 -8.73
CA TYR A 352 2.15 -25.95 -10.15
C TYR A 352 3.02 -24.70 -10.38
N TYR A 353 2.66 -23.56 -9.80
CA TYR A 353 3.42 -22.32 -9.99
C TYR A 353 4.81 -22.37 -9.35
N LYS A 354 5.01 -23.14 -8.29
CA LYS A 354 6.35 -23.38 -7.74
C LYS A 354 7.25 -24.17 -8.71
N LYS A 355 6.69 -25.14 -9.42
CA LYS A 355 7.41 -25.90 -10.46
C LYS A 355 7.71 -24.98 -11.63
N LEU A 356 6.71 -24.24 -12.13
CA LEU A 356 6.86 -23.28 -13.22
C LEU A 356 7.94 -22.23 -12.90
N ALA A 357 7.96 -21.69 -11.68
CA ALA A 357 8.98 -20.73 -11.27
C ALA A 357 10.41 -21.30 -11.36
N LYS A 358 10.61 -22.59 -11.09
CA LYS A 358 11.92 -23.24 -11.24
C LYS A 358 12.30 -23.35 -12.71
N GLU A 359 11.36 -23.74 -13.57
CA GLU A 359 11.56 -23.88 -15.01
C GLU A 359 11.89 -22.53 -15.64
N VAL A 360 11.16 -21.46 -15.28
CA VAL A 360 11.43 -20.10 -15.74
C VAL A 360 12.80 -19.61 -15.27
N LYS A 361 13.18 -19.89 -14.02
CA LYS A 361 14.51 -19.52 -13.50
C LYS A 361 15.64 -20.23 -14.25
N GLN A 362 15.46 -21.49 -14.58
CA GLN A 362 16.44 -22.25 -15.36
C GLN A 362 16.57 -21.68 -16.77
N ALA A 363 15.45 -21.46 -17.47
CA ALA A 363 15.45 -20.87 -18.80
C ALA A 363 16.08 -19.46 -18.81
N PHE A 364 15.84 -18.66 -17.76
CA PHE A 364 16.50 -17.37 -17.56
C PHE A 364 18.01 -17.51 -17.44
N SER A 365 18.50 -18.48 -16.64
CA SER A 365 19.94 -18.74 -16.48
C SER A 365 20.58 -19.11 -17.81
N GLU A 366 19.98 -20.03 -18.54
CA GLU A 366 20.46 -20.48 -19.87
C GLU A 366 20.50 -19.35 -20.91
N ALA A 367 19.47 -18.50 -20.91
CA ALA A 367 19.33 -17.40 -21.88
C ALA A 367 20.26 -16.21 -21.58
N TYR A 368 20.44 -15.85 -20.32
CA TYR A 368 21.03 -14.56 -19.92
C TYR A 368 22.30 -14.66 -19.07
N LEU A 369 22.57 -15.78 -18.38
CA LEU A 369 23.69 -15.87 -17.43
C LEU A 369 24.83 -16.80 -17.89
N GLU A 370 24.56 -17.77 -18.74
CA GLU A 370 25.54 -18.78 -19.14
C GLU A 370 26.40 -18.37 -20.35
N LYS A 371 26.08 -17.26 -21.01
CA LYS A 371 26.88 -16.70 -22.10
C LYS A 371 27.97 -15.81 -21.52
N GLU A 372 29.25 -16.20 -21.68
CA GLU A 372 30.42 -15.49 -21.11
C GLU A 372 30.54 -14.01 -21.56
N GLU A 373 29.94 -13.60 -22.65
CA GLU A 373 29.97 -12.23 -23.20
C GLU A 373 28.57 -11.64 -23.44
N GLY A 374 27.58 -12.03 -22.67
CA GLY A 374 26.24 -11.48 -22.85
C GLY A 374 26.19 -9.97 -22.55
N PRO A 375 25.64 -9.12 -23.44
CA PRO A 375 25.47 -7.68 -23.19
C PRO A 375 24.63 -7.36 -21.95
N TYR A 376 23.95 -8.34 -21.42
CA TYR A 376 22.95 -8.23 -20.36
C TYR A 376 23.53 -7.99 -18.96
N THR A 377 24.77 -8.40 -18.69
CA THR A 377 25.44 -8.11 -17.41
C THR A 377 26.11 -6.74 -17.39
N GLN A 378 26.12 -6.01 -18.50
CA GLN A 378 26.74 -4.67 -18.60
C GLN A 378 25.84 -3.55 -18.10
N SER A 379 24.52 -3.68 -18.17
CA SER A 379 23.57 -2.68 -17.68
C SER A 379 23.47 -2.71 -16.15
N LEU A 380 23.59 -1.55 -15.50
CA LEU A 380 23.39 -1.38 -14.06
C LEU A 380 22.01 -1.90 -13.64
N THR A 381 20.97 -1.56 -14.40
CA THR A 381 19.59 -2.01 -14.21
C THR A 381 19.48 -3.53 -14.20
N ALA A 382 20.06 -4.22 -15.19
CA ALA A 382 20.04 -5.66 -15.29
C ALA A 382 20.72 -6.32 -14.07
N ARG A 383 21.89 -5.83 -13.65
CA ARG A 383 22.62 -6.33 -12.47
C ARG A 383 21.81 -6.16 -11.19
N ILE A 384 21.18 -4.99 -11.00
CA ILE A 384 20.32 -4.73 -9.84
C ILE A 384 19.12 -5.70 -9.82
N LEU A 385 18.44 -5.92 -10.94
CA LEU A 385 17.28 -6.83 -11.00
C LEU A 385 17.67 -8.28 -10.75
N ILE A 386 18.78 -8.75 -11.33
CA ILE A 386 19.31 -10.10 -11.11
C ILE A 386 19.61 -10.33 -9.63
N LEU A 387 20.22 -9.34 -8.96
CA LEU A 387 20.53 -9.40 -7.53
C LEU A 387 19.26 -9.31 -6.67
N TYR A 388 18.34 -8.41 -7.00
CA TYR A 388 17.12 -8.17 -6.25
C TYR A 388 16.20 -9.40 -6.21
N TRP A 389 16.02 -10.07 -7.34
CA TRP A 389 15.18 -11.26 -7.45
C TRP A 389 15.93 -12.58 -7.28
N ASN A 390 17.22 -12.51 -6.90
CA ASN A 390 18.04 -13.71 -6.65
C ASN A 390 18.04 -14.68 -7.86
N LEU A 391 18.22 -14.13 -9.07
CA LEU A 391 18.16 -14.90 -10.32
C LEU A 391 19.49 -15.64 -10.61
N ALA A 392 20.61 -15.05 -10.24
CA ALA A 392 21.93 -15.63 -10.49
C ALA A 392 22.38 -16.62 -9.40
N PRO A 393 23.30 -17.57 -9.72
CA PRO A 393 24.00 -18.39 -8.74
C PRO A 393 24.80 -17.53 -7.73
N GLU A 394 25.00 -18.02 -6.50
CA GLU A 394 25.61 -17.27 -5.39
C GLU A 394 27.00 -16.68 -5.73
N LYS A 395 27.83 -17.44 -6.46
CA LYS A 395 29.17 -16.99 -6.90
C LYS A 395 29.08 -15.77 -7.81
N MET A 396 28.14 -15.78 -8.78
CA MET A 396 27.91 -14.68 -9.71
C MET A 396 27.29 -13.47 -9.00
N GLN A 397 26.40 -13.68 -8.01
CA GLN A 397 25.81 -12.59 -7.25
C GLN A 397 26.90 -11.74 -6.54
N LYS A 398 27.95 -12.37 -6.01
CA LYS A 398 29.06 -11.65 -5.39
C LYS A 398 29.79 -10.76 -6.40
N GLN A 399 30.05 -11.27 -7.60
CA GLN A 399 30.70 -10.50 -8.66
C GLN A 399 29.82 -9.33 -9.14
N LEU A 400 28.53 -9.58 -9.39
CA LEU A 400 27.59 -8.54 -9.79
C LEU A 400 27.43 -7.46 -8.72
N LEU A 401 27.46 -7.84 -7.45
CA LEU A 401 27.36 -6.88 -6.33
C LEU A 401 28.57 -5.95 -6.30
N GLU A 402 29.79 -6.46 -6.48
CA GLU A 402 30.98 -5.62 -6.54
C GLU A 402 30.93 -4.66 -7.75
N GLN A 403 30.52 -5.13 -8.93
CA GLN A 403 30.36 -4.27 -10.10
C GLN A 403 29.33 -3.15 -9.88
N VAL A 404 28.16 -3.47 -9.26
CA VAL A 404 27.14 -2.46 -8.91
C VAL A 404 27.70 -1.43 -7.93
N LYS A 405 28.50 -1.84 -6.95
CA LYS A 405 29.13 -0.92 -5.99
C LYS A 405 30.13 0.02 -6.66
N GLU A 406 31.06 -0.54 -7.44
CA GLU A 406 32.06 0.25 -8.16
C GLU A 406 31.39 1.32 -9.03
N GLU A 407 30.32 0.98 -9.73
CA GLU A 407 29.60 1.92 -10.58
C GLU A 407 28.87 2.99 -9.77
N LEU A 408 28.24 2.64 -8.63
CA LEU A 408 27.56 3.59 -7.74
C LEU A 408 28.55 4.50 -6.98
N GLU A 409 29.76 4.03 -6.66
CA GLU A 409 30.80 4.82 -6.00
C GLU A 409 31.50 5.78 -6.99
N CYS A 410 31.76 5.35 -8.22
CA CYS A 410 32.37 6.18 -9.27
C CYS A 410 31.46 7.31 -9.75
N SER A 411 30.18 7.19 -9.62
CA SER A 411 29.20 8.19 -10.12
C SER A 411 28.80 9.18 -9.04
N GLU A 412 29.63 9.64 -8.11
CA GLU A 412 29.30 10.70 -7.10
C GLU A 412 27.77 10.99 -6.99
N MET A 413 26.95 9.96 -6.80
CA MET A 413 25.47 10.02 -6.78
C MET A 413 24.78 10.81 -7.93
N LYS A 414 25.45 11.07 -9.01
CA LYS A 414 24.82 11.45 -10.28
C LYS A 414 24.52 10.17 -11.05
N ILE A 415 23.51 9.43 -10.60
CA ILE A 415 22.81 8.50 -11.52
C ILE A 415 22.39 9.38 -12.67
N GLN A 416 22.91 9.07 -13.86
CA GLN A 416 22.72 9.91 -15.05
C GLN A 416 21.22 10.11 -15.27
N SER A 417 20.84 11.30 -15.74
CA SER A 417 19.46 11.71 -16.01
C SER A 417 18.69 10.82 -17.01
N GLU A 418 19.30 9.75 -17.46
CA GLU A 418 18.77 8.76 -18.40
C GLU A 418 18.21 7.49 -17.74
N GLU A 419 18.51 7.26 -16.43
CA GLU A 419 17.99 6.08 -15.74
C GLU A 419 16.54 6.29 -15.29
N PRO A 420 15.66 5.29 -15.50
CA PRO A 420 14.25 5.41 -15.14
C PRO A 420 14.04 5.61 -13.63
N ASP A 421 13.13 6.49 -13.24
CA ASP A 421 12.80 6.81 -11.83
C ASP A 421 12.48 5.58 -10.94
N TRP A 422 12.04 4.46 -11.52
CA TRP A 422 11.76 3.24 -10.78
C TRP A 422 12.99 2.55 -10.20
N ILE A 423 14.20 2.80 -10.75
CA ILE A 423 15.46 2.29 -10.21
C ILE A 423 15.68 2.84 -8.80
N TYR A 424 15.34 4.11 -8.54
CA TYR A 424 15.43 4.69 -7.21
C TYR A 424 14.55 3.95 -6.20
N GLY A 425 13.35 3.53 -6.62
CA GLY A 425 12.48 2.70 -5.80
C GLY A 425 13.10 1.34 -5.46
N ILE A 426 13.75 0.68 -6.42
CA ILE A 426 14.46 -0.59 -6.18
C ILE A 426 15.68 -0.38 -5.27
N LEU A 427 16.45 0.69 -5.47
CA LEU A 427 17.59 1.01 -4.61
C LEU A 427 17.16 1.28 -3.16
N GLU A 428 16.05 1.98 -2.94
CA GLU A 428 15.50 2.17 -1.58
C GLU A 428 15.05 0.85 -0.97
N ILE A 429 14.38 -0.01 -1.74
CA ILE A 429 14.01 -1.36 -1.28
C ILE A 429 15.26 -2.18 -0.96
N TRP A 430 16.29 -2.13 -1.80
CA TRP A 430 17.58 -2.80 -1.56
C TRP A 430 18.24 -2.29 -0.28
N ARG A 431 18.23 -0.98 -0.06
CA ARG A 431 18.81 -0.33 1.11
C ARG A 431 18.19 -0.84 2.41
N TYR A 432 16.85 -0.85 2.54
CA TYR A 432 16.23 -1.34 3.77
C TYR A 432 16.23 -2.87 3.86
N SER A 433 16.04 -3.59 2.74
CA SER A 433 15.87 -5.04 2.77
C SER A 433 17.18 -5.83 2.76
N VAL A 434 18.25 -5.28 2.18
CA VAL A 434 19.56 -5.94 2.08
C VAL A 434 20.56 -5.29 3.02
N VAL A 435 20.83 -3.99 2.87
CA VAL A 435 21.85 -3.30 3.68
C VAL A 435 21.46 -3.29 5.16
N CYS A 436 20.25 -2.86 5.48
CA CYS A 436 19.71 -2.87 6.84
C CYS A 436 18.99 -4.17 7.21
N GLY A 437 18.72 -5.03 6.23
CA GLY A 437 18.29 -6.42 6.41
C GLY A 437 16.82 -6.63 6.79
N LEU A 438 15.95 -5.61 6.73
CA LEU A 438 14.54 -5.71 7.10
C LEU A 438 13.71 -6.34 5.98
N LYS A 439 13.20 -7.56 6.20
CA LYS A 439 12.37 -8.29 5.24
C LYS A 439 11.10 -8.82 5.88
N PRO A 440 9.89 -8.54 5.35
CA PRO A 440 8.67 -9.19 5.80
C PRO A 440 8.69 -10.68 5.47
N THR A 441 7.98 -11.48 6.27
CA THR A 441 7.76 -12.89 5.97
C THR A 441 6.33 -13.11 5.47
N ALA A 442 6.13 -14.06 4.57
CA ALA A 442 4.80 -14.38 4.03
C ALA A 442 3.78 -14.79 5.11
N THR A 443 4.24 -15.54 6.13
CA THR A 443 3.38 -15.99 7.25
C THR A 443 3.20 -14.96 8.36
N GLY A 444 3.81 -13.80 8.24
CA GLY A 444 3.72 -12.69 9.19
C GLY A 444 3.51 -11.39 8.44
N SER A 445 2.58 -11.41 7.49
CA SER A 445 2.14 -10.26 6.69
C SER A 445 1.80 -9.05 7.55
N GLY A 446 1.79 -7.88 6.96
CA GLY A 446 1.68 -6.62 7.71
C GLY A 446 2.88 -6.35 8.62
N PHE A 447 4.03 -6.99 8.35
CA PHE A 447 5.25 -6.89 9.17
C PHE A 447 5.10 -7.41 10.62
N LYS A 448 4.13 -8.28 10.91
CA LYS A 448 4.02 -8.94 12.22
C LYS A 448 5.22 -9.86 12.52
N ARG A 449 5.77 -10.47 11.47
CA ARG A 449 7.01 -11.26 11.56
C ARG A 449 7.97 -10.83 10.46
N VAL A 450 9.17 -10.46 10.86
CA VAL A 450 10.22 -10.02 9.93
C VAL A 450 11.49 -10.83 10.12
N VAL A 451 12.32 -10.84 9.10
CA VAL A 451 13.72 -11.24 9.19
C VAL A 451 14.58 -9.99 9.19
N LEU A 452 15.45 -9.85 10.16
CA LEU A 452 16.52 -8.86 10.18
C LEU A 452 17.83 -9.56 9.84
N ALA A 453 18.26 -9.45 8.60
CA ALA A 453 19.49 -10.07 8.07
C ALA A 453 20.34 -9.00 7.39
N PRO A 454 20.94 -8.07 8.17
CA PRO A 454 21.77 -7.01 7.63
C PRO A 454 23.01 -7.57 6.94
N LYS A 455 23.43 -6.91 5.86
CA LYS A 455 24.68 -7.20 5.15
C LYS A 455 25.64 -6.02 5.29
N PRO A 456 26.33 -5.87 6.44
CA PRO A 456 27.26 -4.77 6.66
C PRO A 456 28.52 -4.98 5.85
N GLU A 457 28.94 -3.93 5.17
CA GLU A 457 30.17 -3.92 4.38
C GLU A 457 31.24 -3.05 5.00
N ARG A 458 32.51 -3.45 4.84
CA ARG A 458 33.66 -2.73 5.41
C ARG A 458 33.89 -1.34 4.79
N SER A 459 33.51 -1.17 3.52
CA SER A 459 33.55 0.13 2.83
C SER A 459 32.58 1.15 3.43
N MET A 460 31.47 0.68 4.03
CA MET A 460 30.48 1.52 4.67
C MET A 460 30.78 1.65 6.18
N LYS A 461 30.81 2.87 6.70
CA LYS A 461 30.99 3.11 8.14
C LYS A 461 29.82 2.60 8.99
N GLY A 462 28.62 2.60 8.42
CA GLY A 462 27.38 2.17 9.04
C GLY A 462 26.20 2.46 8.13
N ALA A 463 25.03 1.93 8.51
CA ALA A 463 23.77 2.22 7.84
C ALA A 463 22.61 2.26 8.85
N SER A 464 21.59 3.05 8.57
CA SER A 464 20.37 3.12 9.37
C SER A 464 19.15 3.26 8.49
N TYR A 465 18.03 2.68 8.93
CA TYR A 465 16.73 2.81 8.26
C TYR A 465 15.58 2.80 9.27
N THR A 466 14.59 3.65 9.02
CA THR A 466 13.31 3.67 9.76
C THR A 466 12.20 3.34 8.78
N TYR A 467 11.39 2.35 9.11
CA TYR A 467 10.32 1.86 8.27
C TYR A 467 8.98 1.88 9.03
N GLU A 468 8.01 2.63 8.50
CA GLU A 468 6.63 2.64 8.99
C GLU A 468 5.85 1.50 8.33
N SER A 469 5.42 0.53 9.12
CA SER A 469 4.68 -0.64 8.67
C SER A 469 3.26 -0.66 9.25
N ALA A 470 2.40 -1.55 8.73
CA ALA A 470 1.07 -1.79 9.31
C ALA A 470 1.12 -2.28 10.78
N SER A 471 2.24 -2.86 11.22
CA SER A 471 2.46 -3.26 12.62
C SER A 471 3.07 -2.16 13.49
N GLY A 472 3.49 -1.05 12.91
CA GLY A 472 4.18 0.05 13.57
C GLY A 472 5.58 0.29 13.02
N THR A 473 6.32 1.14 13.72
CA THR A 473 7.65 1.61 13.30
C THR A 473 8.73 0.59 13.61
N TYR A 474 9.47 0.18 12.60
CA TYR A 474 10.74 -0.52 12.73
C TYR A 474 11.90 0.48 12.60
N ARG A 475 12.91 0.33 13.45
CA ARG A 475 14.20 1.01 13.25
C ARG A 475 15.29 -0.05 13.26
N THR A 476 16.21 0.03 12.31
CA THR A 476 17.36 -0.87 12.23
C THR A 476 18.58 -0.08 11.83
N SER A 477 19.69 -0.33 12.48
CA SER A 477 20.97 0.26 12.11
C SER A 477 22.13 -0.65 12.47
N TRP A 478 23.28 -0.41 11.85
CA TRP A 478 24.53 -1.03 12.23
C TRP A 478 25.70 -0.06 12.02
N LYS A 479 26.74 -0.25 12.80
CA LYS A 479 27.96 0.55 12.75
C LYS A 479 29.19 -0.30 13.10
N TRP A 480 30.25 -0.17 12.32
CA TRP A 480 31.53 -0.78 12.65
C TRP A 480 32.18 -0.09 13.84
N THR A 481 32.82 -0.86 14.70
CA THR A 481 33.66 -0.45 15.80
C THR A 481 35.10 -0.98 15.60
N GLU A 482 36.03 -0.59 16.44
CA GLU A 482 37.42 -1.06 16.34
C GLU A 482 37.53 -2.59 16.46
N ASP A 483 36.75 -3.20 17.37
CA ASP A 483 36.81 -4.63 17.68
C ASP A 483 35.71 -5.47 16.96
N GLY A 484 34.74 -4.84 16.27
CA GLY A 484 33.63 -5.57 15.73
C GLY A 484 32.55 -4.70 15.11
N ILE A 485 31.30 -5.01 15.42
CA ILE A 485 30.12 -4.32 14.89
C ILE A 485 29.00 -4.24 15.93
N VAL A 486 28.28 -3.13 15.96
CA VAL A 486 27.09 -2.93 16.79
C VAL A 486 25.86 -2.79 15.89
N PHE A 487 24.80 -3.51 16.23
CA PHE A 487 23.49 -3.41 15.59
C PHE A 487 22.48 -2.84 16.60
N HIS A 488 21.61 -1.96 16.13
CA HIS A 488 20.42 -1.52 16.87
C HIS A 488 19.17 -1.96 16.14
N ALA A 489 18.19 -2.45 16.88
CA ALA A 489 16.89 -2.83 16.34
C ALA A 489 15.76 -2.39 17.27
N MET A 490 14.76 -1.72 16.72
CA MET A 490 13.50 -1.43 17.38
C MET A 490 12.39 -2.21 16.69
N ILE A 491 11.73 -3.08 17.46
CA ILE A 491 10.65 -3.94 16.99
C ILE A 491 9.34 -3.40 17.58
N PRO A 492 8.31 -3.10 16.75
CA PRO A 492 7.06 -2.57 17.23
C PRO A 492 6.28 -3.58 18.10
N PHE A 493 5.28 -3.05 18.81
CA PHE A 493 4.38 -3.87 19.65
C PHE A 493 3.72 -4.99 18.84
N ASP A 494 3.60 -6.15 19.46
CA ASP A 494 2.98 -7.35 18.89
C ASP A 494 3.67 -7.90 17.62
N ALA A 495 4.90 -7.48 17.36
CA ALA A 495 5.71 -7.99 16.26
C ALA A 495 6.90 -8.82 16.77
N LYS A 496 7.49 -9.60 15.87
CA LYS A 496 8.69 -10.41 16.11
C LYS A 496 9.66 -10.30 14.97
N ALA A 497 10.95 -10.22 15.28
CA ALA A 497 12.01 -10.28 14.30
C ALA A 497 12.91 -11.48 14.55
N ARG A 498 13.27 -12.17 13.48
CA ARG A 498 14.35 -13.14 13.48
C ARG A 498 15.61 -12.45 13.01
N PHE A 499 16.51 -12.14 13.94
CA PHE A 499 17.81 -11.58 13.63
C PHE A 499 18.74 -12.70 13.15
N VAL A 500 19.37 -12.50 11.99
CA VAL A 500 20.35 -13.42 11.39
C VAL A 500 21.70 -12.73 11.43
N PHE A 501 22.66 -13.35 12.10
CA PHE A 501 24.01 -12.78 12.23
C PHE A 501 24.73 -12.81 10.87
N PRO A 502 25.31 -11.70 10.40
CA PRO A 502 25.99 -11.65 9.10
C PRO A 502 27.35 -12.36 9.11
N PHE A 503 27.93 -12.59 10.29
CA PHE A 503 29.24 -13.21 10.47
C PHE A 503 29.23 -14.16 11.69
N VAL A 504 30.24 -15.02 11.78
CA VAL A 504 30.52 -15.77 13.00
C VAL A 504 31.32 -14.87 13.95
N GLY A 505 30.75 -14.53 15.09
CA GLY A 505 31.40 -13.70 16.11
C GLY A 505 32.04 -14.54 17.20
N LYS A 506 33.11 -14.03 17.83
CA LYS A 506 33.73 -14.67 19.02
C LYS A 506 32.92 -14.40 20.29
N GLN A 507 32.29 -13.23 20.37
CA GLN A 507 31.55 -12.79 21.53
C GLN A 507 30.35 -11.96 21.10
N ILE A 508 29.16 -12.31 21.58
CA ILE A 508 27.92 -11.60 21.28
C ILE A 508 27.31 -11.13 22.60
N LYS A 509 26.97 -9.84 22.67
CA LYS A 509 26.18 -9.27 23.76
C LYS A 509 24.85 -8.75 23.23
N VAL A 510 23.78 -8.94 23.97
CA VAL A 510 22.45 -8.38 23.68
C VAL A 510 22.02 -7.54 24.89
N ASN A 511 21.83 -6.24 24.66
CA ASN A 511 21.56 -5.26 25.73
C ASN A 511 22.55 -5.37 26.89
N GLY A 512 23.85 -5.43 26.57
CA GLY A 512 24.94 -5.53 27.52
C GLY A 512 25.15 -6.94 28.16
N LYS A 513 24.22 -7.89 27.95
CA LYS A 513 24.34 -9.25 28.50
C LYS A 513 25.04 -10.17 27.51
N LEU A 514 26.07 -10.85 27.98
CA LEU A 514 26.83 -11.82 27.20
C LEU A 514 25.99 -13.06 26.88
N CYS A 515 25.92 -13.45 25.61
CA CYS A 515 25.40 -14.75 25.20
C CYS A 515 26.49 -15.82 25.50
N LYS A 516 26.12 -16.92 26.17
CA LYS A 516 27.05 -18.03 26.44
C LYS A 516 27.45 -18.71 25.13
N GLU A 517 28.69 -19.18 25.01
CA GLU A 517 29.19 -19.84 23.78
C GLU A 517 28.34 -21.03 23.34
N ALA A 518 27.79 -21.81 24.29
CA ALA A 518 26.86 -22.92 24.01
C ALA A 518 25.47 -22.46 23.51
N GLU A 519 25.15 -21.18 23.63
CA GLU A 519 23.89 -20.54 23.25
C GLU A 519 24.07 -19.57 22.08
N MET A 520 25.23 -19.56 21.41
CA MET A 520 25.43 -18.71 20.22
C MET A 520 24.53 -19.20 19.08
N PRO A 521 23.34 -18.64 18.93
CA PRO A 521 22.44 -19.09 17.88
C PRO A 521 22.88 -18.48 16.56
N GLU A 522 22.81 -19.24 15.48
CA GLU A 522 22.86 -18.66 14.12
C GLU A 522 21.76 -17.59 13.93
N LYS A 523 20.75 -17.62 14.77
CA LYS A 523 19.54 -16.78 14.71
C LYS A 523 19.05 -16.43 16.11
N LEU A 524 18.72 -15.16 16.31
CA LEU A 524 18.15 -14.64 17.54
C LEU A 524 16.70 -14.20 17.30
N VAL A 525 15.77 -14.60 18.18
CA VAL A 525 14.39 -14.13 18.11
C VAL A 525 14.22 -12.89 19.00
N LEU A 526 13.88 -11.76 18.38
CA LEU A 526 13.60 -10.50 19.04
C LEU A 526 12.09 -10.27 19.10
N HIS A 527 11.55 -10.04 20.27
CA HIS A 527 10.17 -9.60 20.49
C HIS A 527 10.10 -8.06 20.44
N ALA A 528 8.90 -7.50 20.56
CA ALA A 528 8.72 -6.05 20.66
C ALA A 528 9.68 -5.42 21.69
N GLY A 529 10.27 -4.29 21.36
CA GLY A 529 11.24 -3.57 22.19
C GLY A 529 12.46 -3.10 21.41
N THR A 530 13.39 -2.48 22.14
CA THR A 530 14.66 -1.97 21.60
C THR A 530 15.81 -2.88 22.00
N TYR A 531 16.69 -3.14 21.06
CA TYR A 531 17.84 -4.03 21.21
C TYR A 531 19.11 -3.37 20.71
N GLU A 532 20.17 -3.54 21.49
CA GLU A 532 21.54 -3.31 21.08
C GLU A 532 22.25 -4.67 21.06
N ILE A 533 22.83 -5.01 19.92
CA ILE A 533 23.53 -6.28 19.70
C ILE A 533 24.98 -5.95 19.32
N GLU A 534 25.88 -6.21 20.25
CA GLU A 534 27.33 -6.04 20.04
C GLU A 534 27.93 -7.39 19.62
N MET A 535 28.74 -7.38 18.58
CA MET A 535 29.43 -8.57 18.07
C MET A 535 30.92 -8.27 17.93
N LYS A 536 31.76 -8.97 18.69
CA LYS A 536 33.21 -8.95 18.50
C LYS A 536 33.65 -9.98 17.47
N LEU A 537 34.54 -9.54 16.56
CA LEU A 537 35.00 -10.36 15.45
C LEU A 537 36.47 -10.85 15.66
N LYS A 538 37.19 -10.25 16.58
CA LYS A 538 38.60 -10.58 16.91
C LYS A 538 38.75 -11.06 18.35
#